data_2b7543e80b7242db8dec9d44cc076a3f
#
_entry.id   2b7543e80b7242db8dec9d44cc076a3f
#
_cell.length_a   1.000
_cell.length_b   1.000
_cell.length_c   1.000
_cell.angle_alpha   90.00
_cell.angle_beta   90.00
_cell.angle_gamma   90.00
#
_symmetry.space_group_name_H-M   'P 1'
#
loop_
_entity.id
_entity.type
_entity.pdbx_description
1 polymer ?
#
loop_
_entity_poly.entity_id
_entity_poly.type
_entity_poly.pdbx_seq_one_letter_code
_entity_poly.pdbx_strand_id
1 'polypeptide(L)'
;MRLVRWTPDDLVRRLDDVVAVYGEAMGYRADLLEARRGYIATHVRRPGFRAVASLTTEGHLAGFGYGYLGAAGQWWHDQVHRALDTHARQRWLTHCFEVVELHVRPPAQGHGLGAGQLRALLTMAEGTTTLLSTPEADEQKSRAWRLYRRFGFVDILRHFHFPGDERPFGVLGRDLPLPPPGPVPATS
;
A
#
# COMPACT_ATOMS: atom_id res chain seq x y z
N MET A 1 -10.77 -12.84 12.67
CA MET A 1 -9.75 -11.87 12.17
C MET A 1 -9.95 -10.54 12.85
N ARG A 2 -8.87 -9.92 13.34
CA ARG A 2 -8.88 -8.60 13.97
C ARG A 2 -7.93 -7.66 13.23
N LEU A 3 -8.43 -6.49 12.84
CA LEU A 3 -7.60 -5.42 12.27
C LEU A 3 -7.07 -4.55 13.41
N VAL A 4 -5.76 -4.30 13.43
CA VAL A 4 -5.07 -3.50 14.44
C VAL A 4 -4.18 -2.45 13.79
N ARG A 5 -4.02 -1.31 14.44
CA ARG A 5 -3.01 -0.32 14.08
C ARG A 5 -1.68 -0.76 14.69
N TRP A 6 -0.62 -0.62 13.93
CA TRP A 6 0.74 -0.90 14.39
C TRP A 6 1.57 0.37 14.48
N THR A 7 2.35 0.45 15.52
CA THR A 7 3.45 1.41 15.64
C THR A 7 4.65 0.96 14.81
N PRO A 8 5.65 1.81 14.54
CA PRO A 8 6.93 1.40 13.98
C PRO A 8 7.55 0.21 14.72
N ASP A 9 7.54 0.24 16.06
CA ASP A 9 8.10 -0.82 16.89
C ASP A 9 7.32 -2.14 16.78
N ASP A 10 5.99 -2.09 16.64
CA ASP A 10 5.18 -3.29 16.41
C ASP A 10 5.59 -3.98 15.11
N LEU A 11 5.78 -3.20 14.04
CA LEU A 11 6.21 -3.76 12.75
C LEU A 11 7.61 -4.35 12.84
N VAL A 12 8.56 -3.66 13.49
CA VAL A 12 9.93 -4.14 13.65
C VAL A 12 9.97 -5.44 14.46
N ARG A 13 9.19 -5.54 15.56
CA ARG A 13 9.10 -6.78 16.36
C ARG A 13 8.53 -7.97 15.57
N ARG A 14 7.72 -7.72 14.57
CA ARG A 14 7.08 -8.73 13.72
C ARG A 14 7.65 -8.78 12.29
N LEU A 15 8.88 -8.27 12.10
CA LEU A 15 9.47 -8.12 10.77
C LEU A 15 9.59 -9.44 10.01
N ASP A 16 9.89 -10.54 10.69
CA ASP A 16 9.94 -11.87 10.07
C ASP A 16 8.58 -12.31 9.52
N ASP A 17 7.51 -12.09 10.29
CA ASP A 17 6.14 -12.38 9.85
C ASP A 17 5.74 -11.49 8.67
N VAL A 18 6.12 -10.22 8.69
CA VAL A 18 5.86 -9.25 7.62
C VAL A 18 6.53 -9.69 6.32
N VAL A 19 7.80 -10.07 6.39
CA VAL A 19 8.57 -10.57 5.24
C VAL A 19 7.98 -11.88 4.72
N ALA A 20 7.55 -12.78 5.60
CA ALA A 20 6.90 -14.03 5.21
C ALA A 20 5.57 -13.77 4.46
N VAL A 21 4.70 -12.89 4.99
CA VAL A 21 3.45 -12.49 4.32
C VAL A 21 3.72 -11.85 2.97
N TYR A 22 4.72 -10.97 2.89
CA TYR A 22 5.14 -10.37 1.62
C TYR A 22 5.54 -11.42 0.59
N GLY A 23 6.43 -12.34 0.99
CA GLY A 23 6.91 -13.41 0.12
C GLY A 23 5.80 -14.31 -0.40
N GLU A 24 4.88 -14.74 0.48
CA GLU A 24 3.74 -15.56 0.10
C GLU A 24 2.77 -14.81 -0.83
N ALA A 25 2.47 -13.54 -0.54
CA ALA A 25 1.54 -12.75 -1.35
C ALA A 25 2.08 -12.45 -2.75
N MET A 26 3.40 -12.28 -2.88
CA MET A 26 4.07 -11.95 -4.15
C MET A 26 4.60 -13.19 -4.89
N GLY A 27 4.61 -14.35 -4.25
CA GLY A 27 5.19 -15.58 -4.81
C GLY A 27 6.72 -15.51 -4.98
N TYR A 28 7.41 -14.73 -4.12
CA TYR A 28 8.86 -14.56 -4.21
C TYR A 28 9.62 -15.65 -3.45
N ARG A 29 10.79 -15.98 -3.99
CA ARG A 29 11.73 -16.92 -3.36
C ARG A 29 12.42 -16.27 -2.17
N ALA A 30 12.93 -17.12 -1.26
CA ALA A 30 13.56 -16.68 -0.01
C ALA A 30 14.79 -15.77 -0.22
N ASP A 31 15.56 -15.97 -1.31
CA ASP A 31 16.74 -15.18 -1.66
C ASP A 31 16.43 -13.69 -1.93
N LEU A 32 15.21 -13.37 -2.41
CA LEU A 32 14.77 -11.99 -2.64
C LEU A 32 14.23 -11.30 -1.39
N LEU A 33 13.95 -12.07 -0.34
CA LEU A 33 13.29 -11.55 0.86
C LEU A 33 14.23 -10.79 1.79
N GLU A 34 15.52 -11.13 1.81
CA GLU A 34 16.50 -10.47 2.70
C GLU A 34 16.70 -8.99 2.33
N ALA A 35 16.82 -8.68 1.04
CA ALA A 35 16.87 -7.29 0.58
C ALA A 35 15.59 -6.53 0.97
N ARG A 36 14.41 -7.16 0.82
CA ARG A 36 13.13 -6.56 1.20
C ARG A 36 13.05 -6.30 2.70
N ARG A 37 13.57 -7.21 3.53
CA ARG A 37 13.69 -7.04 4.98
C ARG A 37 14.39 -5.73 5.35
N GLY A 38 15.55 -5.47 4.74
CA GLY A 38 16.30 -4.23 4.95
C GLY A 38 15.50 -2.98 4.57
N TYR A 39 14.82 -2.99 3.44
CA TYR A 39 13.97 -1.86 3.02
C TYR A 39 12.83 -1.60 4.01
N ILE A 40 12.08 -2.62 4.39
CA ILE A 40 10.96 -2.48 5.35
C ILE A 40 11.47 -1.91 6.68
N ALA A 41 12.61 -2.39 7.19
CA ALA A 41 13.21 -1.91 8.42
C ALA A 41 13.64 -0.42 8.35
N THR A 42 13.96 0.11 7.17
CA THR A 42 14.27 1.54 7.00
C THR A 42 13.01 2.39 6.87
N HIS A 43 11.95 1.86 6.29
CA HIS A 43 10.70 2.58 6.03
C HIS A 43 9.99 3.03 7.30
N VAL A 44 10.09 2.26 8.40
CA VAL A 44 9.45 2.60 9.68
C VAL A 44 9.91 3.92 10.28
N ARG A 45 11.08 4.43 9.86
CA ARG A 45 11.66 5.69 10.32
C ARG A 45 11.22 6.90 9.50
N ARG A 46 10.47 6.69 8.43
CA ARG A 46 10.06 7.79 7.54
C ARG A 46 8.96 8.63 8.18
N PRO A 47 8.97 9.97 7.97
CA PRO A 47 7.93 10.85 8.46
C PRO A 47 6.54 10.39 8.02
N GLY A 48 5.56 10.51 8.91
CA GLY A 48 4.18 10.12 8.61
C GLY A 48 3.96 8.61 8.46
N PHE A 49 4.88 7.76 8.94
CA PHE A 49 4.70 6.30 8.88
C PHE A 49 3.41 5.86 9.57
N ARG A 50 2.61 5.08 8.89
CA ARG A 50 1.38 4.46 9.38
C ARG A 50 1.34 3.00 8.95
N ALA A 51 0.92 2.12 9.85
CA ALA A 51 0.83 0.70 9.57
C ALA A 51 -0.42 0.07 10.19
N VAL A 52 -0.89 -0.99 9.55
CA VAL A 52 -2.02 -1.83 9.99
C VAL A 52 -1.68 -3.30 9.81
N ALA A 53 -2.26 -4.14 10.64
CA ALA A 53 -2.13 -5.59 10.54
C ALA A 53 -3.49 -6.28 10.73
N SER A 54 -3.72 -7.34 9.97
CA SER A 54 -4.82 -8.27 10.16
C SER A 54 -4.30 -9.51 10.86
N LEU A 55 -4.81 -9.78 12.05
CA LEU A 55 -4.40 -10.92 12.88
C LEU A 55 -5.51 -11.97 12.94
N THR A 56 -5.15 -13.25 12.98
CA THR A 56 -6.07 -14.34 13.32
C THR A 56 -6.48 -14.26 14.79
N THR A 57 -7.40 -15.11 15.21
CA THR A 57 -7.79 -15.27 16.63
C THR A 57 -6.62 -15.72 17.49
N GLU A 58 -5.72 -16.52 16.93
CA GLU A 58 -4.49 -17.02 17.57
C GLU A 58 -3.33 -16.02 17.53
N GLY A 59 -3.52 -14.84 16.89
CA GLY A 59 -2.51 -13.78 16.80
C GLY A 59 -1.53 -13.93 15.65
N HIS A 60 -1.72 -14.87 14.71
CA HIS A 60 -0.88 -14.98 13.51
C HIS A 60 -1.20 -13.84 12.54
N LEU A 61 -0.16 -13.37 11.82
CA LEU A 61 -0.30 -12.32 10.83
C LEU A 61 -0.90 -12.89 9.53
N ALA A 62 -2.11 -12.44 9.20
CA ALA A 62 -2.82 -12.80 7.97
C ALA A 62 -2.61 -11.79 6.84
N GLY A 63 -2.24 -10.56 7.18
CA GLY A 63 -1.95 -9.50 6.21
C GLY A 63 -1.51 -8.23 6.91
N PHE A 64 -0.89 -7.33 6.16
CA PHE A 64 -0.45 -6.02 6.65
C PHE A 64 -0.49 -4.98 5.55
N GLY A 65 -0.45 -3.72 5.94
CA GLY A 65 -0.23 -2.61 5.04
C GLY A 65 0.47 -1.49 5.77
N TYR A 66 1.30 -0.72 5.06
CA TYR A 66 1.90 0.49 5.58
C TYR A 66 2.19 1.51 4.49
N GLY A 67 2.38 2.73 4.92
CA GLY A 67 2.77 3.84 4.09
C GLY A 67 3.38 4.96 4.92
N TYR A 68 3.83 6.00 4.25
CA TYR A 68 4.45 7.18 4.85
C TYR A 68 4.31 8.40 3.94
N LEU A 69 4.73 9.58 4.40
CA LEU A 69 4.77 10.78 3.57
C LEU A 69 5.88 10.68 2.53
N GLY A 70 5.50 10.80 1.25
CA GLY A 70 6.42 10.89 0.14
C GLY A 70 7.21 12.18 0.17
N ALA A 71 8.52 12.11 -0.07
CA ALA A 71 9.41 13.25 -0.08
C ALA A 71 10.55 13.06 -1.07
N ALA A 72 11.13 14.17 -1.54
CA ALA A 72 12.34 14.16 -2.36
C ALA A 72 13.47 13.40 -1.66
N GLY A 73 14.26 12.64 -2.43
CA GLY A 73 15.29 11.76 -1.92
C GLY A 73 14.81 10.35 -1.57
N GLN A 74 13.51 10.08 -1.61
CA GLN A 74 12.97 8.74 -1.52
C GLN A 74 12.90 8.15 -2.93
N TRP A 75 13.44 6.95 -3.11
CA TRP A 75 13.62 6.35 -4.43
C TRP A 75 12.33 6.31 -5.27
N TRP A 76 11.23 5.78 -4.70
CA TRP A 76 9.96 5.68 -5.42
C TRP A 76 9.40 7.07 -5.78
N HIS A 77 9.37 7.99 -4.82
CA HIS A 77 8.92 9.36 -5.04
C HIS A 77 9.70 10.04 -6.18
N ASP A 78 11.03 9.90 -6.19
CA ASP A 78 11.88 10.52 -7.19
C ASP A 78 11.68 9.92 -8.60
N GLN A 79 11.40 8.60 -8.71
CA GLN A 79 11.07 7.97 -9.98
C GLN A 79 9.75 8.52 -10.55
N VAL A 80 8.71 8.55 -9.73
CA VAL A 80 7.40 9.09 -10.14
C VAL A 80 7.50 10.59 -10.46
N HIS A 81 8.22 11.35 -9.64
CA HIS A 81 8.45 12.77 -9.86
C HIS A 81 9.11 13.04 -11.24
N ARG A 82 10.10 12.25 -11.65
CA ARG A 82 10.76 12.41 -12.96
C ARG A 82 9.82 12.12 -14.13
N ALA A 83 8.88 11.20 -13.95
CA ALA A 83 7.94 10.80 -14.99
C ALA A 83 6.77 11.77 -15.18
N LEU A 84 6.48 12.61 -14.18
CA LEU A 84 5.35 13.55 -14.21
C LEU A 84 5.78 14.93 -14.75
N ASP A 85 4.86 15.62 -15.42
CA ASP A 85 5.01 17.03 -15.73
C ASP A 85 4.86 17.93 -14.48
N THR A 86 5.14 19.21 -14.61
CA THR A 86 5.12 20.16 -13.48
C THR A 86 3.74 20.27 -12.82
N HIS A 87 2.67 20.29 -13.59
CA HIS A 87 1.30 20.38 -13.06
C HIS A 87 0.93 19.12 -12.28
N ALA A 88 1.21 17.94 -12.84
CA ALA A 88 0.95 16.68 -12.18
C ALA A 88 1.80 16.49 -10.90
N ARG A 89 3.08 16.94 -10.90
CA ARG A 89 3.91 16.95 -9.69
C ARG A 89 3.28 17.79 -8.58
N GLN A 90 2.90 19.01 -8.91
CA GLN A 90 2.27 19.93 -7.97
C GLN A 90 0.95 19.35 -7.45
N ARG A 91 0.15 18.76 -8.30
CA ARG A 91 -1.15 18.17 -7.97
C ARG A 91 -1.01 16.94 -7.07
N TRP A 92 -0.08 16.04 -7.35
CA TRP A 92 -0.06 14.70 -6.79
C TRP A 92 1.03 14.46 -5.74
N LEU A 93 2.18 15.16 -5.81
CA LEU A 93 3.33 14.85 -4.97
C LEU A 93 3.64 15.89 -3.88
N THR A 94 2.99 17.06 -3.89
CA THR A 94 3.32 18.15 -2.94
C THR A 94 3.12 17.73 -1.48
N HIS A 95 2.04 17.03 -1.17
CA HIS A 95 1.76 16.51 0.18
C HIS A 95 1.08 15.15 0.04
N CYS A 96 1.85 14.17 -0.35
CA CYS A 96 1.40 12.86 -0.75
C CYS A 96 1.69 11.81 0.33
N PHE A 97 0.72 10.98 0.65
CA PHE A 97 0.92 9.75 1.41
C PHE A 97 1.13 8.59 0.43
N GLU A 98 2.29 7.94 0.46
CA GLU A 98 2.57 6.75 -0.33
C GLU A 98 2.08 5.51 0.41
N VAL A 99 1.16 4.75 -0.20
CA VAL A 99 0.86 3.38 0.23
C VAL A 99 1.92 2.47 -0.35
N VAL A 100 2.84 2.02 0.48
CA VAL A 100 4.04 1.29 0.06
C VAL A 100 3.79 -0.20 -0.07
N GLU A 101 3.19 -0.79 0.95
CA GLU A 101 2.88 -2.22 0.96
C GLU A 101 1.44 -2.45 1.44
N LEU A 102 0.75 -3.37 0.77
CA LEU A 102 -0.58 -3.82 1.15
C LEU A 102 -0.75 -5.28 0.74
N HIS A 103 -0.60 -6.19 1.68
CA HIS A 103 -0.55 -7.63 1.42
C HIS A 103 -1.48 -8.41 2.33
N VAL A 104 -2.04 -9.49 1.77
CA VAL A 104 -2.85 -10.48 2.48
C VAL A 104 -2.38 -11.86 2.03
N ARG A 105 -2.13 -12.76 2.98
CA ARG A 105 -1.76 -14.16 2.68
C ARG A 105 -2.78 -14.79 1.74
N PRO A 106 -2.37 -15.59 0.74
CA PRO A 106 -3.28 -16.19 -0.24
C PRO A 106 -4.51 -16.88 0.39
N PRO A 107 -4.38 -17.70 1.46
CA PRO A 107 -5.54 -18.35 2.08
C PRO A 107 -6.54 -17.39 2.75
N ALA A 108 -6.10 -16.18 3.10
CA ALA A 108 -6.92 -15.16 3.76
C ALA A 108 -7.50 -14.12 2.79
N GLN A 109 -7.19 -14.22 1.49
CA GLN A 109 -7.73 -13.33 0.47
C GLN A 109 -9.21 -13.61 0.20
N GLY A 110 -9.91 -12.61 -0.36
CA GLY A 110 -11.34 -12.74 -0.70
C GLY A 110 -12.30 -12.42 0.46
N HIS A 111 -11.82 -12.20 1.67
CA HIS A 111 -12.60 -11.94 2.88
C HIS A 111 -12.64 -10.46 3.30
N GLY A 112 -12.32 -9.54 2.39
CA GLY A 112 -12.37 -8.09 2.65
C GLY A 112 -11.19 -7.52 3.45
N LEU A 113 -10.19 -8.33 3.84
CA LEU A 113 -9.07 -7.87 4.67
C LEU A 113 -8.28 -6.74 4.01
N GLY A 114 -7.96 -6.86 2.72
CA GLY A 114 -7.25 -5.79 1.98
C GLY A 114 -8.04 -4.47 1.95
N ALA A 115 -9.36 -4.54 1.83
CA ALA A 115 -10.22 -3.35 1.88
C ALA A 115 -10.25 -2.72 3.28
N GLY A 116 -10.33 -3.54 4.32
CA GLY A 116 -10.24 -3.09 5.70
C GLY A 116 -8.91 -2.42 6.02
N GLN A 117 -7.79 -3.05 5.61
CA GLN A 117 -6.43 -2.52 5.77
C GLN A 117 -6.27 -1.18 5.03
N LEU A 118 -6.67 -1.11 3.75
CA LEU A 118 -6.54 0.11 2.95
C LEU A 118 -7.36 1.25 3.57
N ARG A 119 -8.61 0.99 3.95
CA ARG A 119 -9.46 1.99 4.61
C ARG A 119 -8.83 2.51 5.89
N ALA A 120 -8.39 1.62 6.77
CA ALA A 120 -7.78 2.00 8.04
C ALA A 120 -6.48 2.79 7.83
N LEU A 121 -5.64 2.39 6.88
CA LEU A 121 -4.42 3.09 6.53
C LEU A 121 -4.70 4.50 6.01
N LEU A 122 -5.62 4.65 5.05
CA LEU A 122 -5.97 5.95 4.48
C LEU A 122 -6.70 6.86 5.46
N THR A 123 -7.41 6.32 6.46
CA THR A 123 -8.01 7.11 7.55
C THR A 123 -6.96 7.71 8.47
N MET A 124 -5.79 7.09 8.60
CA MET A 124 -4.66 7.59 9.39
C MET A 124 -3.67 8.40 8.56
N ALA A 125 -3.78 8.35 7.25
CA ALA A 125 -2.84 9.00 6.34
C ALA A 125 -2.90 10.52 6.51
N GLU A 126 -1.72 11.12 6.57
CA GLU A 126 -1.55 12.56 6.47
C GLU A 126 -1.34 12.92 5.00
N GLY A 127 -1.72 14.14 4.63
CA GLY A 127 -1.56 14.60 3.25
C GLY A 127 -2.87 14.96 2.58
N THR A 128 -2.76 15.52 1.38
CA THR A 128 -3.90 15.92 0.54
C THR A 128 -4.21 14.90 -0.55
N THR A 129 -3.23 14.04 -0.83
CA THR A 129 -3.32 12.95 -1.81
C THR A 129 -2.71 11.68 -1.27
N THR A 130 -3.07 10.55 -1.86
CA THR A 130 -2.36 9.28 -1.66
C THR A 130 -2.10 8.63 -3.00
N LEU A 131 -0.89 8.07 -3.14
CA LEU A 131 -0.48 7.33 -4.32
C LEU A 131 0.02 5.93 -3.96
N LEU A 132 -0.01 5.06 -4.93
CA LEU A 132 0.58 3.72 -4.87
C LEU A 132 1.03 3.29 -6.27
N SER A 133 1.86 2.26 -6.34
CA SER A 133 2.15 1.54 -7.58
C SER A 133 1.72 0.08 -7.47
N THR A 134 1.25 -0.47 -8.59
CA THR A 134 0.86 -1.89 -8.70
C THR A 134 1.26 -2.41 -10.07
N PRO A 135 1.70 -3.67 -10.21
CA PRO A 135 1.95 -4.25 -11.52
C PRO A 135 0.73 -4.13 -12.44
N GLU A 136 0.97 -3.83 -13.71
CA GLU A 136 -0.10 -3.83 -14.72
C GLU A 136 -0.73 -5.21 -14.81
N ALA A 137 -2.04 -5.23 -14.86
CA ALA A 137 -2.84 -6.44 -15.00
C ALA A 137 -4.21 -6.10 -15.58
N ASP A 138 -4.92 -7.12 -16.04
CA ASP A 138 -6.34 -6.99 -16.38
C ASP A 138 -7.11 -6.56 -15.12
N GLU A 139 -7.65 -5.34 -15.16
CA GLU A 139 -8.34 -4.73 -14.02
C GLU A 139 -9.55 -5.55 -13.54
N GLN A 140 -10.22 -6.27 -14.44
CA GLN A 140 -11.37 -7.10 -14.10
C GLN A 140 -10.95 -8.39 -13.39
N LYS A 141 -9.76 -8.90 -13.65
CA LYS A 141 -9.23 -10.14 -13.06
C LYS A 141 -8.40 -9.89 -11.81
N SER A 142 -7.70 -8.75 -11.74
CA SER A 142 -6.84 -8.41 -10.60
C SER A 142 -7.64 -7.95 -9.38
N ARG A 143 -7.46 -8.63 -8.25
CA ARG A 143 -8.05 -8.22 -6.97
C ARG A 143 -7.55 -6.86 -6.51
N ALA A 144 -6.26 -6.57 -6.71
CA ALA A 144 -5.64 -5.31 -6.34
C ALA A 144 -6.22 -4.14 -7.14
N TRP A 145 -6.29 -4.26 -8.47
CA TRP A 145 -6.87 -3.23 -9.33
C TRP A 145 -8.34 -2.96 -8.98
N ARG A 146 -9.17 -4.00 -8.83
CA ARG A 146 -10.56 -3.83 -8.40
C ARG A 146 -10.69 -3.16 -7.05
N LEU A 147 -9.79 -3.47 -6.11
CA LEU A 147 -9.76 -2.82 -4.80
C LEU A 147 -9.48 -1.32 -4.94
N TYR A 148 -8.41 -0.95 -5.64
CA TYR A 148 -8.02 0.45 -5.79
C TYR A 148 -9.09 1.25 -6.54
N ARG A 149 -9.68 0.70 -7.61
CA ARG A 149 -10.79 1.36 -8.32
C ARG A 149 -12.00 1.61 -7.42
N ARG A 150 -12.39 0.64 -6.60
CA ARG A 150 -13.48 0.83 -5.61
C ARG A 150 -13.17 1.89 -4.56
N PHE A 151 -11.90 2.13 -4.26
CA PHE A 151 -11.47 3.21 -3.38
C PHE A 151 -11.30 4.54 -4.11
N GLY A 152 -11.65 4.64 -5.40
CA GLY A 152 -11.59 5.87 -6.17
C GLY A 152 -10.20 6.27 -6.63
N PHE A 153 -9.24 5.35 -6.67
CA PHE A 153 -7.95 5.61 -7.29
C PHE A 153 -8.09 5.74 -8.80
N VAL A 154 -7.47 6.78 -9.36
CA VAL A 154 -7.39 7.08 -10.79
C VAL A 154 -5.97 6.87 -11.32
N ASP A 155 -5.84 6.77 -12.63
CA ASP A 155 -4.54 6.60 -13.27
C ASP A 155 -3.75 7.90 -13.20
N ILE A 156 -2.50 7.79 -12.76
CA ILE A 156 -1.50 8.85 -12.81
C ILE A 156 -0.46 8.52 -13.87
N LEU A 157 0.08 7.29 -13.85
CA LEU A 157 0.92 6.74 -14.90
C LEU A 157 0.46 5.32 -15.23
N ARG A 158 0.53 4.96 -16.51
CA ARG A 158 0.28 3.60 -16.99
C ARG A 158 1.52 3.06 -17.70
N HIS A 159 1.68 1.76 -17.64
CA HIS A 159 2.81 1.05 -18.26
C HIS A 159 4.17 1.65 -17.88
N PHE A 160 4.27 2.15 -16.66
CA PHE A 160 5.49 2.76 -16.14
C PHE A 160 6.49 1.67 -15.73
N HIS A 161 7.76 1.81 -16.13
CA HIS A 161 8.83 0.89 -15.76
C HIS A 161 9.74 1.52 -14.71
N PHE A 162 9.79 0.91 -13.55
CA PHE A 162 10.77 1.29 -12.55
C PHE A 162 12.15 0.73 -12.91
N PRO A 163 13.24 1.49 -12.68
CA PRO A 163 14.60 0.98 -12.91
C PRO A 163 14.86 -0.33 -12.16
N GLY A 164 15.30 -1.36 -12.88
CA GLY A 164 15.58 -2.68 -12.31
C GLY A 164 14.38 -3.63 -12.24
N ASP A 165 13.19 -3.24 -12.72
CA ASP A 165 12.03 -4.13 -12.86
C ASP A 165 11.53 -4.10 -14.31
N GLU A 166 11.48 -5.25 -14.95
CA GLU A 166 11.02 -5.38 -16.35
C GLU A 166 9.49 -5.30 -16.48
N ARG A 167 8.77 -5.47 -15.37
CA ARG A 167 7.31 -5.42 -15.38
C ARG A 167 6.82 -3.98 -15.49
N PRO A 168 5.77 -3.74 -16.30
CA PRO A 168 5.08 -2.45 -16.29
C PRO A 168 4.24 -2.29 -15.02
N PHE A 169 4.11 -1.07 -14.54
CA PHE A 169 3.30 -0.69 -13.38
C PHE A 169 2.30 0.40 -13.73
N GLY A 170 1.14 0.34 -13.07
CA GLY A 170 0.28 1.49 -12.92
C GLY A 170 0.66 2.26 -11.66
N VAL A 171 0.82 3.58 -11.77
CA VAL A 171 0.86 4.48 -10.62
C VAL A 171 -0.53 5.09 -10.50
N LEU A 172 -1.17 4.85 -9.36
CA LEU A 172 -2.54 5.26 -9.10
C LEU A 172 -2.58 6.26 -7.96
N GLY A 173 -3.50 7.22 -8.03
CA GLY A 173 -3.65 8.23 -7.00
C GLY A 173 -5.11 8.57 -6.71
N ARG A 174 -5.36 9.12 -5.52
CA ARG A 174 -6.64 9.69 -5.12
C ARG A 174 -6.46 10.84 -4.15
N ASP A 175 -7.51 11.63 -3.98
CA ASP A 175 -7.55 12.65 -2.95
C ASP A 175 -7.77 12.07 -1.55
N LEU A 176 -7.25 12.76 -0.55
CA LEU A 176 -7.51 12.57 0.88
C LEU A 176 -8.24 13.81 1.43
N PRO A 177 -9.01 13.64 2.52
CA PRO A 177 -9.34 12.40 3.22
C PRO A 177 -10.32 11.50 2.44
N LEU A 178 -10.49 10.27 2.93
CA LEU A 178 -11.59 9.43 2.45
C LEU A 178 -12.92 10.11 2.76
N PRO A 179 -13.92 10.05 1.86
CA PRO A 179 -15.26 10.49 2.19
C PRO A 179 -15.79 9.69 3.39
N PRO A 180 -16.62 10.29 4.25
CA PRO A 180 -17.25 9.56 5.34
C PRO A 180 -18.01 8.35 4.77
N PRO A 181 -18.09 7.24 5.50
CA PRO A 181 -18.89 6.10 5.07
C PRO A 181 -20.32 6.58 4.83
N GLY A 182 -20.85 6.29 3.63
CA GLY A 182 -22.25 6.59 3.32
C GLY A 182 -23.19 5.91 4.33
N PRO A 183 -24.43 6.40 4.49
CA PRO A 183 -25.39 5.79 5.39
C PRO A 183 -25.55 4.31 5.02
N VAL A 184 -25.44 3.45 6.03
CA VAL A 184 -25.71 2.01 5.88
C VAL A 184 -27.17 1.89 5.42
N PRO A 185 -27.48 1.22 4.29
CA PRO A 185 -28.85 1.02 3.90
C PRO A 185 -29.55 0.30 5.05
N ALA A 186 -30.67 0.87 5.51
CA ALA A 186 -31.50 0.24 6.52
C ALA A 186 -31.93 -1.12 5.99
N THR A 187 -31.52 -2.17 6.68
CA THR A 187 -32.02 -3.53 6.44
C THR A 187 -33.51 -3.55 6.76
N SER A 188 -34.32 -3.64 5.70
CA SER A 188 -35.76 -3.91 5.79
C SER A 188 -35.99 -5.37 6.07
#